data_8cf110b94fb4a3d1c97e7025340bd3b8
#
_entry.id   8cf110b94fb4a3d1c97e7025340bd3b8
#
_cell.length_a   1.000
_cell.length_b   1.000
_cell.length_c   1.000
_cell.angle_alpha   90.00
_cell.angle_beta   90.00
_cell.angle_gamma   90.00
#
_symmetry.space_group_name_H-M   'P 1'
#
loop_
_entity.id
_entity.type
_entity.pdbx_description
1 polymer ?
#
loop_
_entity_poly.entity_id
_entity_poly.type
_entity_poly.pdbx_seq_one_letter_code
_entity_poly.pdbx_strand_id
1 'polypeptide(L)'
;PSGASTGVHEAVELRDGDKKRYMGKGVEKAVANVNDVIYDALAGLEAEDQIEIDNTMINLDGTENKGKLGANAILAVSLAVAKAQAEEAGLPLYRYLGGKMARTLPVPMMNIVNGGKHADNPIDIQEFMIMPVSAPSIKEAVRMGAEIFHTLKKNLKAAGHNTNVGDEGGFAPNLKSAEEALSFIVKAISDAGFKPGDDVVLAIDAASSEFYENGKYEMKGEGKSYTS
;
A
#
# COMPACT_ATOMS: atom_id res chain seq x y z
N PRO A 1 -11.62 6.95 -1.62
CA PRO A 1 -10.37 6.19 -1.45
C PRO A 1 -10.63 4.69 -1.45
N SER A 2 -9.66 3.92 -1.91
CA SER A 2 -9.75 2.46 -2.04
C SER A 2 -8.40 1.84 -1.75
N GLY A 3 -8.38 0.68 -1.09
CA GLY A 3 -7.19 -0.13 -0.88
C GLY A 3 -7.15 -1.29 -1.89
N ALA A 4 -5.96 -1.70 -2.33
CA ALA A 4 -5.80 -2.77 -3.32
C ALA A 4 -5.95 -4.16 -2.70
N SER A 5 -5.18 -4.47 -1.66
CA SER A 5 -5.30 -5.69 -0.87
C SER A 5 -5.41 -5.33 0.60
N THR A 6 -6.45 -5.81 1.26
CA THR A 6 -6.78 -5.41 2.65
C THR A 6 -6.61 -6.59 3.60
N GLY A 7 -6.05 -6.32 4.78
CA GLY A 7 -5.97 -7.28 5.88
C GLY A 7 -7.33 -7.49 6.55
N VAL A 8 -7.48 -8.60 7.28
CA VAL A 8 -8.75 -8.96 7.94
C VAL A 8 -9.18 -7.98 9.05
N HIS A 9 -8.25 -7.16 9.55
CA HIS A 9 -8.50 -6.16 10.60
C HIS A 9 -8.61 -4.73 10.08
N GLU A 10 -8.55 -4.53 8.77
CA GLU A 10 -8.70 -3.19 8.18
C GLU A 10 -10.13 -2.68 8.30
N ALA A 11 -10.24 -1.35 8.26
CA ALA A 11 -11.53 -0.68 8.20
C ALA A 11 -12.24 -1.01 6.87
N VAL A 12 -13.56 -1.14 6.92
CA VAL A 12 -14.37 -1.63 5.80
C VAL A 12 -14.46 -0.61 4.68
N GLU A 13 -14.03 -1.00 3.49
CA GLU A 13 -14.37 -0.32 2.26
C GLU A 13 -15.81 -0.70 1.87
N LEU A 14 -16.73 0.24 2.03
CA LEU A 14 -18.15 -0.02 1.77
C LEU A 14 -18.40 -0.17 0.26
N ARG A 15 -18.89 -1.33 -0.13
CA ARG A 15 -19.29 -1.67 -1.49
C ARG A 15 -20.78 -1.97 -1.58
N ASP A 16 -21.39 -1.70 -2.73
CA ASP A 16 -22.85 -1.85 -2.92
C ASP A 16 -23.32 -3.29 -2.88
N GLY A 17 -22.47 -4.23 -3.35
CA GLY A 17 -22.77 -5.66 -3.41
C GLY A 17 -23.69 -6.07 -4.55
N ASP A 18 -24.21 -5.15 -5.37
CA ASP A 18 -25.01 -5.48 -6.56
C ASP A 18 -24.11 -6.03 -7.68
N LYS A 19 -24.16 -7.33 -7.87
CA LYS A 19 -23.35 -8.03 -8.88
C LYS A 19 -23.62 -7.59 -10.32
N LYS A 20 -24.78 -6.97 -10.59
CA LYS A 20 -25.13 -6.47 -11.91
C LYS A 20 -24.42 -5.17 -12.27
N ARG A 21 -23.90 -4.45 -11.25
CA ARG A 21 -23.20 -3.19 -11.42
C ARG A 21 -21.78 -3.33 -10.85
N TYR A 22 -20.77 -3.14 -11.71
CA TYR A 22 -19.34 -3.30 -11.36
C TYR A 22 -19.03 -4.60 -10.59
N MET A 23 -19.74 -5.69 -10.89
CA MET A 23 -19.56 -7.00 -10.25
C MET A 23 -19.70 -6.95 -8.72
N GLY A 24 -20.51 -6.03 -8.19
CA GLY A 24 -20.70 -5.81 -6.75
C GLY A 24 -19.76 -4.75 -6.14
N LYS A 25 -18.81 -4.23 -6.91
CA LYS A 25 -17.78 -3.29 -6.41
C LYS A 25 -18.20 -1.82 -6.55
N GLY A 26 -19.46 -1.51 -6.86
CA GLY A 26 -19.97 -0.14 -6.84
C GLY A 26 -19.88 0.51 -5.46
N VAL A 27 -19.92 1.85 -5.39
CA VAL A 27 -19.75 2.65 -4.16
C VAL A 27 -20.85 3.68 -3.97
N GLU A 28 -22.04 3.48 -4.57
CA GLU A 28 -23.14 4.45 -4.47
C GLU A 28 -23.61 4.65 -3.03
N LYS A 29 -23.62 3.58 -2.22
CA LYS A 29 -23.95 3.69 -0.79
C LYS A 29 -22.96 4.58 -0.04
N ALA A 30 -21.67 4.44 -0.30
CA ALA A 30 -20.65 5.29 0.30
C ALA A 30 -20.79 6.75 -0.16
N VAL A 31 -21.10 6.99 -1.43
CA VAL A 31 -21.38 8.33 -1.98
C VAL A 31 -22.62 8.93 -1.34
N ALA A 32 -23.71 8.17 -1.18
CA ALA A 32 -24.91 8.63 -0.49
C ALA A 32 -24.61 9.00 0.99
N ASN A 33 -23.82 8.18 1.69
CA ASN A 33 -23.39 8.50 3.05
C ASN A 33 -22.63 9.83 3.14
N VAL A 34 -21.77 10.13 2.14
CA VAL A 34 -21.06 11.43 2.07
C VAL A 34 -22.04 12.58 1.85
N ASN A 35 -22.95 12.44 0.87
CA ASN A 35 -23.81 13.54 0.42
C ASN A 35 -24.95 13.84 1.40
N ASP A 36 -25.39 12.86 2.15
CA ASP A 36 -26.53 13.00 3.06
C ASP A 36 -26.06 12.97 4.53
N VAL A 37 -25.74 11.79 5.04
CA VAL A 37 -25.52 11.54 6.47
C VAL A 37 -24.31 12.30 7.03
N ILE A 38 -23.16 12.26 6.32
CA ILE A 38 -21.94 12.95 6.75
C ILE A 38 -22.09 14.45 6.54
N TYR A 39 -22.65 14.88 5.41
CA TYR A 39 -22.90 16.28 5.13
C TYR A 39 -23.74 16.94 6.23
N ASP A 40 -24.86 16.33 6.61
CA ASP A 40 -25.75 16.88 7.64
C ASP A 40 -25.05 16.96 9.02
N ALA A 41 -24.22 15.98 9.35
CA ALA A 41 -23.51 15.93 10.62
C ALA A 41 -22.36 16.94 10.73
N LEU A 42 -21.75 17.31 9.60
CA LEU A 42 -20.64 18.26 9.57
C LEU A 42 -21.08 19.69 9.27
N ALA A 43 -22.34 19.90 8.86
CA ALA A 43 -22.83 21.23 8.52
C ALA A 43 -22.74 22.20 9.71
N GLY A 44 -22.00 23.29 9.52
CA GLY A 44 -21.76 24.31 10.55
C GLY A 44 -20.55 24.07 11.45
N LEU A 45 -19.79 22.98 11.25
CA LEU A 45 -18.50 22.83 11.90
C LEU A 45 -17.41 23.63 11.18
N GLU A 46 -16.42 24.06 11.94
CA GLU A 46 -15.26 24.75 11.38
C GLU A 46 -14.32 23.76 10.70
N ALA A 47 -14.05 23.96 9.43
CA ALA A 47 -13.16 23.07 8.64
C ALA A 47 -11.71 23.08 9.16
N GLU A 48 -11.32 24.08 9.94
CA GLU A 48 -10.01 24.19 10.58
C GLU A 48 -9.83 23.14 11.70
N ASP A 49 -10.92 22.69 12.35
CA ASP A 49 -10.84 21.67 13.38
C ASP A 49 -10.97 20.26 12.79
N GLN A 50 -9.89 19.80 12.17
CA GLN A 50 -9.80 18.45 11.60
C GLN A 50 -10.12 17.36 12.62
N ILE A 51 -9.73 17.56 13.88
CA ILE A 51 -9.94 16.56 14.95
C ILE A 51 -11.43 16.44 15.26
N GLU A 52 -12.17 17.54 15.36
CA GLU A 52 -13.61 17.53 15.59
C GLU A 52 -14.34 16.87 14.42
N ILE A 53 -13.97 17.22 13.18
CA ILE A 53 -14.56 16.65 11.97
C ILE A 53 -14.35 15.14 11.91
N ASP A 54 -13.12 14.67 12.10
CA ASP A 54 -12.81 13.24 12.05
C ASP A 54 -13.53 12.47 13.18
N ASN A 55 -13.52 13.00 14.40
CA ASN A 55 -14.22 12.39 15.53
C ASN A 55 -15.76 12.37 15.34
N THR A 56 -16.32 13.41 14.75
CA THR A 56 -17.75 13.46 14.43
C THR A 56 -18.12 12.33 13.47
N MET A 57 -17.35 12.11 12.41
CA MET A 57 -17.59 11.03 11.47
C MET A 57 -17.38 9.64 12.09
N ILE A 58 -16.34 9.47 12.92
CA ILE A 58 -16.07 8.21 13.61
C ILE A 58 -17.20 7.86 14.58
N ASN A 59 -17.67 8.84 15.36
CA ASN A 59 -18.78 8.67 16.30
C ASN A 59 -20.11 8.41 15.58
N LEU A 60 -20.34 9.05 14.44
CA LEU A 60 -21.53 8.85 13.60
C LEU A 60 -21.59 7.44 13.01
N ASP A 61 -20.44 6.89 12.63
CA ASP A 61 -20.32 5.48 12.23
C ASP A 61 -20.59 4.56 13.43
N GLY A 62 -19.90 4.78 14.53
CA GLY A 62 -20.07 4.07 15.80
C GLY A 62 -19.66 2.60 15.76
N THR A 63 -19.04 2.11 14.67
CA THR A 63 -18.52 0.75 14.56
C THR A 63 -16.99 0.73 14.66
N GLU A 64 -16.44 -0.35 15.17
CA GLU A 64 -14.98 -0.50 15.32
C GLU A 64 -14.25 -0.38 13.98
N ASN A 65 -14.82 -0.97 12.93
CA ASN A 65 -14.20 -1.09 11.60
C ASN A 65 -14.78 -0.13 10.55
N LYS A 66 -15.54 0.92 10.94
CA LYS A 66 -16.19 1.88 10.01
C LYS A 66 -17.14 1.22 9.02
N GLY A 67 -17.79 0.13 9.45
CA GLY A 67 -18.64 -0.68 8.58
C GLY A 67 -20.00 -0.08 8.24
N LYS A 68 -20.48 0.91 8.99
CA LYS A 68 -21.78 1.56 8.78
C LYS A 68 -21.73 2.60 7.66
N LEU A 69 -20.81 3.54 7.74
CA LEU A 69 -20.65 4.60 6.74
C LEU A 69 -19.68 4.22 5.62
N GLY A 70 -18.70 3.39 5.95
CA GLY A 70 -17.59 3.01 5.09
C GLY A 70 -16.35 3.85 5.34
N ALA A 71 -15.21 3.18 5.54
CA ALA A 71 -13.91 3.86 5.68
C ALA A 71 -13.58 4.70 4.44
N ASN A 72 -13.96 4.26 3.26
CA ASN A 72 -13.80 5.02 2.01
C ASN A 72 -14.59 6.33 2.02
N ALA A 73 -15.82 6.36 2.56
CA ALA A 73 -16.60 7.59 2.71
C ALA A 73 -15.96 8.54 3.73
N ILE A 74 -15.65 8.05 4.93
CA ILE A 74 -15.05 8.83 6.01
C ILE A 74 -13.71 9.43 5.57
N LEU A 75 -12.82 8.62 5.01
CA LEU A 75 -11.50 9.07 4.57
C LEU A 75 -11.58 10.06 3.40
N ALA A 76 -12.55 9.90 2.49
CA ALA A 76 -12.75 10.84 1.40
C ALA A 76 -13.05 12.24 1.91
N VAL A 77 -13.93 12.36 2.91
CA VAL A 77 -14.31 13.66 3.51
C VAL A 77 -13.15 14.21 4.33
N SER A 78 -12.52 13.41 5.19
CA SER A 78 -11.36 13.84 5.99
C SER A 78 -10.24 14.43 5.11
N LEU A 79 -9.87 13.74 4.03
CA LEU A 79 -8.86 14.23 3.08
C LEU A 79 -9.31 15.48 2.32
N ALA A 80 -10.60 15.58 1.97
CA ALA A 80 -11.14 16.75 1.26
C ALA A 80 -11.09 18.00 2.14
N VAL A 81 -11.47 17.89 3.41
CA VAL A 81 -11.42 18.99 4.38
C VAL A 81 -9.97 19.45 4.60
N ALA A 82 -9.04 18.54 4.84
CA ALA A 82 -7.63 18.88 5.02
C ALA A 82 -7.06 19.62 3.78
N LYS A 83 -7.42 19.18 2.58
CA LYS A 83 -7.00 19.84 1.33
C LYS A 83 -7.62 21.24 1.17
N ALA A 84 -8.91 21.38 1.46
CA ALA A 84 -9.60 22.67 1.39
C ALA A 84 -8.98 23.70 2.35
N GLN A 85 -8.69 23.27 3.59
CA GLN A 85 -8.05 24.14 4.58
C GLN A 85 -6.60 24.50 4.24
N ALA A 86 -5.85 23.55 3.67
CA ALA A 86 -4.51 23.85 3.19
C ALA A 86 -4.54 24.92 2.07
N GLU A 87 -5.51 24.84 1.15
CA GLU A 87 -5.70 25.81 0.08
C GLU A 87 -6.11 27.18 0.63
N GLU A 88 -7.06 27.24 1.56
CA GLU A 88 -7.49 28.48 2.22
C GLU A 88 -6.34 29.16 2.98
N ALA A 89 -5.51 28.36 3.67
CA ALA A 89 -4.33 28.86 4.36
C ALA A 89 -3.18 29.27 3.41
N GLY A 90 -3.31 29.03 2.10
CA GLY A 90 -2.26 29.29 1.11
C GLY A 90 -1.03 28.40 1.27
N LEU A 91 -1.20 27.21 1.84
CA LEU A 91 -0.13 26.27 2.14
C LEU A 91 -0.25 24.99 1.30
N PRO A 92 0.87 24.40 0.85
CA PRO A 92 0.82 23.04 0.34
C PRO A 92 0.42 22.06 1.47
N LEU A 93 -0.35 21.03 1.13
CA LEU A 93 -0.93 20.09 2.10
C LEU A 93 0.09 19.51 3.09
N TYR A 94 1.30 19.17 2.62
CA TYR A 94 2.34 18.64 3.50
C TYR A 94 2.78 19.64 4.59
N ARG A 95 2.74 20.94 4.30
CA ARG A 95 3.04 22.00 5.29
C ARG A 95 1.88 22.26 6.22
N TYR A 96 0.66 22.20 5.69
CA TYR A 96 -0.54 22.34 6.52
C TYR A 96 -0.60 21.24 7.59
N LEU A 97 -0.39 19.98 7.19
CA LEU A 97 -0.42 18.83 8.11
C LEU A 97 0.84 18.73 8.98
N GLY A 98 2.01 18.93 8.42
CA GLY A 98 3.29 18.68 9.09
C GLY A 98 3.93 19.92 9.73
N GLY A 99 3.33 21.10 9.55
CA GLY A 99 3.85 22.36 10.10
C GLY A 99 5.06 22.89 9.36
N LYS A 100 5.65 23.98 9.90
CA LYS A 100 6.75 24.73 9.27
C LYS A 100 8.02 23.91 9.03
N MET A 101 8.22 22.85 9.80
CA MET A 101 9.42 21.99 9.75
C MET A 101 9.24 20.77 8.83
N ALA A 102 8.07 20.56 8.26
CA ALA A 102 7.78 19.46 7.34
C ALA A 102 8.55 19.64 6.02
N ARG A 103 9.71 18.99 5.91
CA ARG A 103 10.58 19.07 4.74
C ARG A 103 11.41 17.79 4.50
N THR A 104 11.27 16.79 5.36
CA THR A 104 11.99 15.52 5.23
C THR A 104 11.14 14.54 4.45
N LEU A 105 11.65 14.07 3.30
CA LEU A 105 11.03 13.00 2.54
C LEU A 105 11.43 11.65 3.14
N PRO A 106 10.54 10.66 3.17
CA PRO A 106 10.91 9.30 3.57
C PRO A 106 11.81 8.66 2.52
N VAL A 107 12.59 7.66 2.95
CA VAL A 107 13.24 6.76 1.99
C VAL A 107 12.14 5.98 1.27
N PRO A 108 12.12 5.97 -0.08
CA PRO A 108 11.07 5.25 -0.80
C PRO A 108 11.20 3.75 -0.64
N MET A 109 10.09 3.07 -0.35
CA MET A 109 9.94 1.62 -0.47
C MET A 109 9.42 1.32 -1.87
N MET A 110 10.21 0.58 -2.64
CA MET A 110 9.90 0.29 -4.04
C MET A 110 9.65 -1.20 -4.22
N ASN A 111 8.40 -1.60 -4.45
CA ASN A 111 8.06 -2.99 -4.75
C ASN A 111 8.64 -3.41 -6.11
N ILE A 112 9.45 -4.46 -6.14
CA ILE A 112 10.12 -4.95 -7.37
C ILE A 112 9.84 -6.41 -7.70
N VAL A 113 9.33 -7.20 -6.73
CA VAL A 113 8.86 -8.58 -6.95
C VAL A 113 7.56 -8.80 -6.18
N ASN A 114 6.59 -9.41 -6.85
CA ASN A 114 5.28 -9.76 -6.30
C ASN A 114 5.13 -11.27 -6.11
N GLY A 115 4.39 -11.63 -5.08
CA GLY A 115 3.85 -12.95 -4.83
C GLY A 115 2.46 -12.85 -4.18
N GLY A 116 2.05 -13.87 -3.46
CA GLY A 116 0.78 -13.89 -2.75
C GLY A 116 -0.41 -13.53 -3.64
N LYS A 117 -1.28 -12.66 -3.17
CA LYS A 117 -2.44 -12.18 -3.95
C LYS A 117 -2.10 -11.25 -5.10
N HIS A 118 -0.89 -10.69 -5.14
CA HIS A 118 -0.46 -9.76 -6.17
C HIS A 118 0.13 -10.45 -7.40
N ALA A 119 0.31 -11.79 -7.37
CA ALA A 119 0.86 -12.55 -8.49
C ALA A 119 0.32 -13.99 -8.51
N ASP A 120 0.09 -14.49 -9.71
CA ASP A 120 -0.24 -15.92 -9.93
C ASP A 120 1.07 -16.72 -10.07
N ASN A 121 1.74 -16.92 -8.94
CA ASN A 121 3.01 -17.67 -8.83
C ASN A 121 3.13 -18.40 -7.49
N PRO A 122 4.13 -19.27 -7.28
CA PRO A 122 4.26 -20.04 -6.03
C PRO A 122 4.78 -19.25 -4.82
N ILE A 123 5.08 -17.97 -4.93
CA ILE A 123 5.60 -17.17 -3.81
C ILE A 123 4.45 -16.78 -2.90
N ASP A 124 4.47 -17.18 -1.63
CA ASP A 124 3.41 -16.87 -0.66
C ASP A 124 3.49 -15.44 -0.10
N ILE A 125 4.69 -14.86 0.00
CA ILE A 125 4.90 -13.48 0.45
C ILE A 125 4.48 -12.50 -0.66
N GLN A 126 3.73 -11.47 -0.27
CA GLN A 126 3.02 -10.59 -1.21
C GLN A 126 3.94 -9.63 -1.95
N GLU A 127 4.86 -8.95 -1.24
CA GLU A 127 5.74 -7.94 -1.84
C GLU A 127 7.17 -8.00 -1.32
N PHE A 128 8.10 -7.79 -2.23
CA PHE A 128 9.53 -7.64 -1.94
C PHE A 128 9.99 -6.28 -2.44
N MET A 129 10.42 -5.45 -1.51
CA MET A 129 10.77 -4.06 -1.77
C MET A 129 12.25 -3.79 -1.57
N ILE A 130 12.75 -2.79 -2.28
CA ILE A 130 14.08 -2.20 -2.06
C ILE A 130 13.93 -0.80 -1.50
N MET A 131 14.87 -0.43 -0.63
CA MET A 131 14.94 0.90 -0.02
C MET A 131 16.37 1.45 -0.18
N PRO A 132 16.60 2.43 -1.06
CA PRO A 132 17.92 3.04 -1.28
C PRO A 132 18.29 4.00 -0.15
N VAL A 133 18.78 3.45 0.98
CA VAL A 133 19.02 4.19 2.23
C VAL A 133 20.25 5.10 2.19
N SER A 134 21.23 4.82 1.32
CA SER A 134 22.41 5.67 1.15
C SER A 134 22.21 6.83 0.18
N ALA A 135 21.05 6.89 -0.51
CA ALA A 135 20.81 7.92 -1.51
C ALA A 135 20.77 9.32 -0.88
N PRO A 136 21.54 10.30 -1.38
CA PRO A 136 21.60 11.65 -0.80
C PRO A 136 20.37 12.49 -1.11
N SER A 137 19.47 12.02 -1.98
CA SER A 137 18.23 12.70 -2.37
C SER A 137 17.20 11.72 -2.91
N ILE A 138 15.92 12.12 -2.92
CA ILE A 138 14.85 11.32 -3.53
C ILE A 138 15.11 11.07 -5.03
N LYS A 139 15.68 12.02 -5.74
CA LYS A 139 16.05 11.87 -7.15
C LYS A 139 17.05 10.70 -7.33
N GLU A 140 18.07 10.65 -6.50
CA GLU A 140 19.07 9.58 -6.54
C GLU A 140 18.49 8.26 -6.07
N ALA A 141 17.62 8.26 -5.07
CA ALA A 141 16.92 7.05 -4.64
C ALA A 141 16.09 6.42 -5.78
N VAL A 142 15.34 7.26 -6.52
CA VAL A 142 14.57 6.81 -7.69
C VAL A 142 15.49 6.28 -8.80
N ARG A 143 16.62 6.94 -9.08
CA ARG A 143 17.61 6.47 -10.05
C ARG A 143 18.16 5.09 -9.65
N MET A 144 18.61 4.94 -8.41
CA MET A 144 19.11 3.66 -7.88
C MET A 144 18.05 2.56 -8.03
N GLY A 145 16.80 2.83 -7.63
CA GLY A 145 15.70 1.90 -7.77
C GLY A 145 15.44 1.48 -9.21
N ALA A 146 15.47 2.42 -10.16
CA ALA A 146 15.28 2.12 -11.58
C ALA A 146 16.43 1.25 -12.14
N GLU A 147 17.68 1.54 -11.80
CA GLU A 147 18.84 0.75 -12.24
C GLU A 147 18.79 -0.68 -11.69
N ILE A 148 18.43 -0.86 -10.42
CA ILE A 148 18.25 -2.18 -9.81
C ILE A 148 17.10 -2.93 -10.48
N PHE A 149 15.95 -2.27 -10.69
CA PHE A 149 14.79 -2.86 -11.35
C PHE A 149 15.12 -3.38 -12.74
N HIS A 150 15.81 -2.59 -13.56
CA HIS A 150 16.21 -3.02 -14.90
C HIS A 150 17.28 -4.12 -14.89
N THR A 151 18.17 -4.10 -13.90
CA THR A 151 19.17 -5.17 -13.69
C THR A 151 18.48 -6.47 -13.27
N LEU A 152 17.49 -6.39 -12.35
CA LEU A 152 16.67 -7.54 -11.97
C LEU A 152 15.94 -8.12 -13.18
N LYS A 153 15.34 -7.27 -14.03
CA LYS A 153 14.72 -7.71 -15.28
C LYS A 153 15.68 -8.53 -16.17
N LYS A 154 16.90 -8.03 -16.32
CA LYS A 154 17.94 -8.72 -17.11
C LYS A 154 18.29 -10.08 -16.49
N ASN A 155 18.48 -10.14 -15.17
CA ASN A 155 18.82 -11.35 -14.45
C ASN A 155 17.71 -12.40 -14.53
N LEU A 156 16.46 -12.01 -14.32
CA LEU A 156 15.30 -12.89 -14.45
C LEU A 156 15.18 -13.47 -15.87
N LYS A 157 15.31 -12.62 -16.90
CA LYS A 157 15.29 -13.08 -18.30
C LYS A 157 16.41 -14.05 -18.62
N ALA A 158 17.63 -13.78 -18.14
CA ALA A 158 18.79 -14.66 -18.36
C ALA A 158 18.59 -16.03 -17.70
N ALA A 159 17.86 -16.10 -16.60
CA ALA A 159 17.47 -17.33 -15.91
C ALA A 159 16.22 -18.02 -16.51
N GLY A 160 15.61 -17.44 -17.56
CA GLY A 160 14.43 -18.01 -18.21
C GLY A 160 13.10 -17.68 -17.55
N HIS A 161 13.08 -16.74 -16.60
CA HIS A 161 11.85 -16.32 -15.94
C HIS A 161 11.11 -15.23 -16.72
N ASN A 162 9.80 -15.19 -16.55
CA ASN A 162 8.94 -14.14 -17.05
C ASN A 162 9.19 -12.82 -16.30
N THR A 163 9.04 -11.71 -17.00
CA THR A 163 9.21 -10.35 -16.46
C THR A 163 7.98 -9.48 -16.70
N ASN A 164 6.80 -10.07 -16.66
CA ASN A 164 5.54 -9.34 -16.62
C ASN A 164 5.43 -8.65 -15.27
N VAL A 165 4.76 -7.49 -15.26
CA VAL A 165 4.62 -6.60 -14.10
C VAL A 165 3.21 -6.76 -13.55
N GLY A 166 3.07 -6.81 -12.24
CA GLY A 166 1.80 -6.79 -11.55
C GLY A 166 1.13 -5.40 -11.55
N ASP A 167 -0.08 -5.34 -11.03
CA ASP A 167 -0.90 -4.10 -11.03
C ASP A 167 -0.27 -2.95 -10.23
N GLU A 168 0.52 -3.27 -9.22
CA GLU A 168 1.21 -2.30 -8.35
C GLU A 168 2.71 -2.13 -8.69
N GLY A 169 3.12 -2.54 -9.88
CA GLY A 169 4.53 -2.59 -10.27
C GLY A 169 5.20 -3.86 -9.74
N GLY A 170 6.52 -3.99 -10.00
CA GLY A 170 7.26 -5.20 -9.65
C GLY A 170 6.98 -6.38 -10.59
N PHE A 171 7.96 -7.28 -10.72
CA PHE A 171 7.82 -8.48 -11.54
C PHE A 171 7.03 -9.57 -10.82
N ALA A 172 6.37 -10.44 -11.57
CA ALA A 172 5.65 -11.61 -11.07
C ALA A 172 6.26 -12.91 -11.66
N PRO A 173 7.53 -13.24 -11.36
CA PRO A 173 8.18 -14.42 -11.89
C PRO A 173 7.73 -15.69 -11.20
N ASN A 174 7.76 -16.83 -11.89
CA ASN A 174 7.53 -18.16 -11.31
C ASN A 174 8.80 -18.64 -10.57
N LEU A 175 9.12 -18.02 -9.45
CA LEU A 175 10.18 -18.47 -8.55
C LEU A 175 9.64 -19.48 -7.55
N LYS A 176 10.51 -20.34 -7.04
CA LYS A 176 10.11 -21.49 -6.20
C LYS A 176 9.86 -21.12 -4.75
N SER A 177 10.42 -19.98 -4.30
CA SER A 177 10.34 -19.57 -2.90
C SER A 177 10.64 -18.09 -2.73
N ALA A 178 10.29 -17.55 -1.56
CA ALA A 178 10.67 -16.22 -1.11
C ALA A 178 12.20 -16.06 -1.05
N GLU A 179 12.93 -17.10 -0.64
CA GLU A 179 14.41 -17.11 -0.60
C GLU A 179 15.00 -16.92 -2.00
N GLU A 180 14.45 -17.59 -3.01
CA GLU A 180 14.89 -17.43 -4.39
C GLU A 180 14.64 -15.99 -4.90
N ALA A 181 13.48 -15.42 -4.56
CA ALA A 181 13.16 -14.04 -4.89
C ALA A 181 14.16 -13.05 -4.25
N LEU A 182 14.42 -13.19 -2.95
CA LEU A 182 15.42 -12.39 -2.26
C LEU A 182 16.83 -12.54 -2.87
N SER A 183 17.21 -13.76 -3.26
CA SER A 183 18.51 -14.02 -3.89
C SER A 183 18.66 -13.29 -5.22
N PHE A 184 17.60 -13.25 -6.06
CA PHE A 184 17.60 -12.47 -7.30
C PHE A 184 17.70 -10.98 -7.06
N ILE A 185 17.03 -10.47 -6.02
CA ILE A 185 17.04 -9.05 -5.65
C ILE A 185 18.43 -8.65 -5.16
N VAL A 186 19.00 -9.39 -4.21
CA VAL A 186 20.35 -9.13 -3.67
C VAL A 186 21.40 -9.17 -4.81
N LYS A 187 21.29 -10.15 -5.70
CA LYS A 187 22.14 -10.22 -6.88
C LYS A 187 21.98 -8.99 -7.79
N ALA A 188 20.74 -8.56 -8.02
CA ALA A 188 20.45 -7.40 -8.86
C ALA A 188 21.01 -6.09 -8.26
N ILE A 189 20.95 -5.92 -6.94
CA ILE A 189 21.56 -4.78 -6.23
C ILE A 189 23.06 -4.77 -6.47
N SER A 190 23.73 -5.93 -6.30
CA SER A 190 25.17 -6.06 -6.51
C SER A 190 25.60 -5.85 -7.96
N ASP A 191 24.86 -6.45 -8.92
CA ASP A 191 25.12 -6.32 -10.34
C ASP A 191 24.87 -4.88 -10.87
N ALA A 192 24.02 -4.11 -10.19
CA ALA A 192 23.80 -2.68 -10.44
C ALA A 192 24.88 -1.78 -9.84
N GLY A 193 25.85 -2.35 -9.11
CA GLY A 193 26.97 -1.64 -8.54
C GLY A 193 26.74 -1.07 -7.13
N PHE A 194 25.66 -1.48 -6.45
CA PHE A 194 25.34 -1.07 -5.08
C PHE A 194 25.64 -2.20 -4.09
N LYS A 195 25.81 -1.83 -2.81
CA LYS A 195 26.06 -2.77 -1.72
C LYS A 195 24.76 -3.14 -1.02
N PRO A 196 24.32 -4.42 -1.07
CA PRO A 196 23.18 -4.87 -0.28
C PRO A 196 23.43 -4.70 1.22
N GLY A 197 22.46 -4.15 1.94
CA GLY A 197 22.55 -3.88 3.36
C GLY A 197 23.16 -2.51 3.73
N ASP A 198 24.07 -2.00 2.91
CA ASP A 198 24.69 -0.68 3.13
C ASP A 198 24.02 0.41 2.29
N ASP A 199 23.98 0.24 0.99
CA ASP A 199 23.39 1.24 0.07
C ASP A 199 21.89 1.03 -0.09
N VAL A 200 21.47 -0.23 -0.13
CA VAL A 200 20.09 -0.63 -0.37
C VAL A 200 19.71 -1.75 0.58
N VAL A 201 18.69 -1.50 1.39
CA VAL A 201 18.10 -2.52 2.26
C VAL A 201 16.83 -3.09 1.64
N LEU A 202 16.40 -4.25 2.16
CA LEU A 202 15.18 -4.92 1.72
C LEU A 202 14.06 -4.66 2.71
N ALA A 203 12.84 -4.59 2.19
CA ALA A 203 11.63 -4.60 2.98
C ALA A 203 10.66 -5.65 2.39
N ILE A 204 9.79 -6.17 3.22
CA ILE A 204 8.84 -7.23 2.87
C ILE A 204 7.46 -6.83 3.39
N ASP A 205 6.44 -6.94 2.54
CA ASP A 205 5.06 -7.06 2.98
C ASP A 205 4.66 -8.54 2.90
N ALA A 206 4.57 -9.15 4.06
CA ALA A 206 4.25 -10.57 4.14
C ALA A 206 2.77 -10.86 3.85
N ALA A 207 1.87 -9.93 4.17
CA ALA A 207 0.41 -10.13 4.15
C ALA A 207 0.00 -11.42 4.87
N SER A 208 0.54 -11.63 6.07
CA SER A 208 0.56 -12.93 6.75
C SER A 208 -0.81 -13.50 7.09
N SER A 209 -1.87 -12.68 7.16
CA SER A 209 -3.25 -13.16 7.33
C SER A 209 -3.73 -14.05 6.17
N GLU A 210 -3.08 -13.97 5.01
CA GLU A 210 -3.44 -14.76 3.83
C GLU A 210 -2.99 -16.22 3.92
N PHE A 211 -1.98 -16.50 4.71
CA PHE A 211 -1.43 -17.84 4.88
C PHE A 211 -1.36 -18.30 6.36
N TYR A 212 -2.01 -17.58 7.29
CA TYR A 212 -2.13 -17.99 8.68
C TYR A 212 -3.41 -18.81 8.88
N GLU A 213 -3.26 -20.10 9.14
CA GLU A 213 -4.37 -21.03 9.33
C GLU A 213 -4.09 -21.94 10.54
N ASN A 214 -5.07 -22.13 11.43
CA ASN A 214 -4.99 -23.07 12.55
C ASN A 214 -3.75 -22.93 13.45
N GLY A 215 -3.30 -21.70 13.70
CA GLY A 215 -2.14 -21.42 14.56
C GLY A 215 -0.78 -21.61 13.89
N LYS A 216 -0.74 -21.73 12.56
CA LYS A 216 0.47 -21.90 11.76
C LYS A 216 0.46 -21.02 10.53
N TYR A 217 1.65 -20.74 10.03
CA TYR A 217 1.86 -20.07 8.74
C TYR A 217 2.07 -21.13 7.66
N GLU A 218 1.06 -21.33 6.83
CA GLU A 218 1.03 -22.35 5.78
C GLU A 218 1.50 -21.75 4.43
N MET A 219 2.79 -21.88 4.15
CA MET A 219 3.40 -21.45 2.90
C MET A 219 3.09 -22.48 1.81
N LYS A 220 1.88 -22.41 1.25
CA LYS A 220 1.35 -23.43 0.33
C LYS A 220 2.14 -23.52 -0.97
N GLY A 221 2.60 -22.40 -1.50
CA GLY A 221 3.41 -22.35 -2.70
C GLY A 221 4.77 -22.99 -2.53
N GLU A 222 5.35 -22.88 -1.33
CA GLU A 222 6.64 -23.51 -0.98
C GLU A 222 6.48 -24.91 -0.38
N GLY A 223 5.27 -25.33 -0.02
CA GLY A 223 5.00 -26.61 0.64
C GLY A 223 5.58 -26.69 2.05
N LYS A 224 5.65 -25.55 2.77
CA LYS A 224 6.21 -25.44 4.12
C LYS A 224 5.17 -24.92 5.12
N SER A 225 5.33 -25.32 6.38
CA SER A 225 4.50 -24.85 7.50
C SER A 225 5.40 -24.40 8.64
N TYR A 226 5.11 -23.24 9.23
CA TYR A 226 5.88 -22.64 10.31
C TYR A 226 4.99 -22.35 11.52
N THR A 227 5.56 -22.43 12.71
CA THR A 227 4.99 -21.88 13.95
C THR A 227 5.54 -20.48 14.19
N SER A 228 4.90 -19.73 15.08
CA SER A 228 5.40 -18.43 15.58
C SER A 228 6.67 -18.61 16.39
#